data_4ca5c1ff868a3c110d4cc0f393ba3112
#
_entry.id   4ca5c1ff868a3c110d4cc0f393ba3112
#
_cell.length_a   1.000
_cell.length_b   1.000
_cell.length_c   1.000
_cell.angle_alpha   90.00
_cell.angle_beta   90.00
_cell.angle_gamma   90.00
#
_symmetry.space_group_name_H-M   'P 1'
#
loop_
_entity.id
_entity.type
_entity.pdbx_description
1 polymer ?
#
loop_
_entity_poly.entity_id
_entity_poly.type
_entity_poly.pdbx_seq_one_letter_code
_entity_poly.pdbx_strand_id
1 'polypeptide(L)'
;MAMGQLLITRHCESEWNALGKWTGTTDVHLSENGFHQAAQIGEALKNIKIDEAFCSLQIRTKETLEGILDGSGQIEVPFERSGDINERDYGDYTGMNKWEVRDKVGEEEFNSIRRDWNHPITNGETLKDVYERAVPFYQQVILPRLKEGKTILVVSHGNSIRALMKFIESISDEDIASVEMLFGTILDYKVKEDGTVDAKSLMQIEMTAPPA
;
A
#
# COMPACT_ATOMS: atom_id res chain seq x y z
N MET A 1 -4.69 14.21 -25.34
CA MET A 1 -5.08 12.86 -24.95
C MET A 1 -5.29 12.86 -23.44
N ALA A 2 -6.34 12.25 -22.95
CA ALA A 2 -6.57 12.16 -21.50
C ALA A 2 -5.48 11.29 -20.89
N MET A 3 -4.83 11.78 -19.83
CA MET A 3 -3.86 10.99 -19.05
C MET A 3 -4.55 10.43 -17.83
N GLY A 4 -4.41 9.12 -17.59
CA GLY A 4 -4.84 8.51 -16.35
C GLY A 4 -3.95 8.94 -15.19
N GLN A 5 -4.51 8.89 -14.00
CA GLN A 5 -3.79 9.20 -12.76
C GLN A 5 -3.94 8.02 -11.80
N LEU A 6 -2.82 7.47 -11.34
CA LEU A 6 -2.79 6.43 -10.33
C LEU A 6 -2.22 6.99 -9.03
N LEU A 7 -3.07 7.04 -8.01
CA LEU A 7 -2.71 7.39 -6.65
C LEU A 7 -2.57 6.11 -5.83
N ILE A 8 -1.41 5.87 -5.24
CA ILE A 8 -1.20 4.70 -4.38
C ILE A 8 -0.79 5.18 -3.00
N THR A 9 -1.46 4.69 -1.97
CA THR A 9 -1.07 4.93 -0.59
C THR A 9 -1.14 3.64 0.24
N ARG A 10 -0.33 3.59 1.29
CA ARG A 10 -0.37 2.53 2.28
C ARG A 10 -1.52 2.78 3.25
N HIS A 11 -2.13 1.69 3.77
CA HIS A 11 -3.04 1.80 4.91
C HIS A 11 -2.38 2.54 6.07
N CYS A 12 -3.17 3.26 6.83
CA CYS A 12 -2.75 4.00 8.02
C CYS A 12 -2.38 3.06 9.18
N GLU A 13 -1.95 3.62 10.30
CA GLU A 13 -1.51 2.84 11.45
C GLU A 13 -2.62 1.90 11.94
N SER A 14 -2.31 0.59 12.02
CA SER A 14 -3.18 -0.39 12.64
C SER A 14 -2.79 -0.62 14.12
N GLU A 15 -3.69 -1.22 14.90
CA GLU A 15 -3.42 -1.60 16.29
C GLU A 15 -2.12 -2.41 16.42
N TRP A 16 -1.85 -3.34 15.50
CA TRP A 16 -0.62 -4.13 15.54
C TRP A 16 0.60 -3.37 15.03
N ASN A 17 0.42 -2.35 14.20
CA ASN A 17 1.53 -1.45 13.87
C ASN A 17 1.98 -0.66 15.11
N ALA A 18 1.03 -0.13 15.89
CA ALA A 18 1.30 0.57 17.15
C ALA A 18 2.03 -0.33 18.16
N LEU A 19 1.75 -1.64 18.14
CA LEU A 19 2.41 -2.64 19.00
C LEU A 19 3.73 -3.19 18.43
N GLY A 20 4.17 -2.72 17.25
CA GLY A 20 5.38 -3.22 16.61
C GLY A 20 5.31 -4.68 16.12
N LYS A 21 4.12 -5.24 15.90
CA LYS A 21 3.92 -6.62 15.46
C LYS A 21 3.85 -6.75 13.95
N TRP A 22 4.27 -7.93 13.43
CA TRP A 22 3.96 -8.32 12.06
C TRP A 22 2.48 -8.70 11.95
N THR A 23 1.78 -8.06 11.02
CA THR A 23 0.34 -8.26 10.84
C THR A 23 0.06 -9.35 9.80
N GLY A 24 0.83 -9.38 8.71
CA GLY A 24 0.58 -10.30 7.60
C GLY A 24 -0.87 -10.20 7.10
N THR A 25 -1.47 -11.35 6.88
CA THR A 25 -2.86 -11.49 6.42
C THR A 25 -3.90 -11.40 7.55
N THR A 26 -3.48 -11.31 8.82
CA THR A 26 -4.41 -11.14 9.94
C THR A 26 -5.23 -9.87 9.78
N ASP A 27 -6.53 -9.97 10.03
CA ASP A 27 -7.45 -8.85 9.91
C ASP A 27 -7.48 -8.04 11.21
N VAL A 28 -6.83 -6.88 11.17
CA VAL A 28 -6.62 -5.98 12.32
C VAL A 28 -7.10 -4.59 11.95
N HIS A 29 -7.84 -3.95 12.82
CA HIS A 29 -8.36 -2.60 12.65
C HIS A 29 -7.29 -1.52 12.69
N LEU A 30 -7.61 -0.33 12.19
CA LEU A 30 -6.81 0.86 12.41
C LEU A 30 -6.78 1.20 13.91
N SER A 31 -5.68 1.80 14.35
CA SER A 31 -5.63 2.49 15.64
C SER A 31 -6.42 3.80 15.57
N GLU A 32 -6.70 4.42 16.71
CA GLU A 32 -7.29 5.77 16.75
C GLU A 32 -6.46 6.77 15.95
N ASN A 33 -5.13 6.71 16.09
CA ASN A 33 -4.21 7.51 15.29
C ASN A 33 -4.33 7.18 13.78
N GLY A 34 -4.54 5.91 13.41
CA GLY A 34 -4.74 5.50 12.03
C GLY A 34 -5.97 6.13 11.38
N PHE A 35 -7.09 6.22 12.09
CA PHE A 35 -8.28 6.93 11.57
C PHE A 35 -8.02 8.41 11.38
N HIS A 36 -7.30 9.06 12.30
CA HIS A 36 -6.89 10.46 12.15
C HIS A 36 -5.98 10.66 10.92
N GLN A 37 -5.01 9.78 10.73
CA GLN A 37 -4.13 9.78 9.55
C GLN A 37 -4.92 9.64 8.24
N ALA A 38 -5.93 8.78 8.18
CA ALA A 38 -6.76 8.60 6.99
C ALA A 38 -7.51 9.89 6.62
N ALA A 39 -8.06 10.60 7.61
CA ALA A 39 -8.71 11.89 7.40
C ALA A 39 -7.72 12.96 6.88
N GLN A 40 -6.48 12.98 7.37
CA GLN A 40 -5.43 13.90 6.90
C GLN A 40 -5.05 13.63 5.43
N ILE A 41 -4.96 12.36 5.02
CA ILE A 41 -4.75 11.99 3.61
C ILE A 41 -5.95 12.47 2.77
N GLY A 42 -7.18 12.28 3.26
CA GLY A 42 -8.39 12.75 2.58
C GLY A 42 -8.37 14.25 2.34
N GLU A 43 -8.06 15.05 3.36
CA GLU A 43 -7.94 16.51 3.22
C GLU A 43 -6.89 16.91 2.16
N ALA A 44 -5.77 16.19 2.09
CA ALA A 44 -4.75 16.44 1.08
C ALA A 44 -5.22 16.11 -0.35
N LEU A 45 -6.14 15.16 -0.50
CA LEU A 45 -6.69 14.73 -1.80
C LEU A 45 -7.98 15.45 -2.19
N LYS A 46 -8.54 16.35 -1.41
CA LYS A 46 -9.86 16.98 -1.63
C LYS A 46 -10.00 17.70 -2.99
N ASN A 47 -8.90 18.18 -3.56
CA ASN A 47 -8.89 18.88 -4.84
C ASN A 47 -8.59 17.95 -6.04
N ILE A 48 -8.38 16.67 -5.81
CA ILE A 48 -8.14 15.67 -6.85
C ILE A 48 -9.41 14.82 -6.97
N LYS A 49 -10.10 14.92 -8.11
CA LYS A 49 -11.28 14.10 -8.36
C LYS A 49 -10.86 12.63 -8.54
N ILE A 50 -11.35 11.76 -7.70
CA ILE A 50 -11.16 10.30 -7.79
C ILE A 50 -12.36 9.71 -8.53
N ASP A 51 -12.11 8.90 -9.55
CA ASP A 51 -13.18 8.27 -10.34
C ASP A 51 -13.53 6.87 -9.81
N GLU A 52 -12.55 6.09 -9.39
CA GLU A 52 -12.71 4.76 -8.80
C GLU A 52 -11.60 4.50 -7.77
N ALA A 53 -11.86 3.58 -6.84
CA ALA A 53 -10.86 3.20 -5.86
C ALA A 53 -10.77 1.67 -5.69
N PHE A 54 -9.62 1.21 -5.20
CA PHE A 54 -9.35 -0.19 -4.88
C PHE A 54 -8.70 -0.31 -3.52
N CYS A 55 -9.09 -1.32 -2.75
CA CYS A 55 -8.37 -1.69 -1.54
C CYS A 55 -8.30 -3.22 -1.37
N SER A 56 -7.48 -3.68 -0.44
CA SER A 56 -7.36 -5.10 -0.16
C SER A 56 -8.60 -5.66 0.56
N LEU A 57 -8.63 -6.98 0.78
CA LEU A 57 -9.68 -7.59 1.60
C LEU A 57 -9.49 -7.32 3.10
N GLN A 58 -8.34 -6.79 3.54
CA GLN A 58 -8.06 -6.56 4.95
C GLN A 58 -8.69 -5.26 5.44
N ILE A 59 -9.34 -5.33 6.62
CA ILE A 59 -10.17 -4.25 7.16
C ILE A 59 -9.44 -2.91 7.24
N ARG A 60 -8.16 -2.89 7.63
CA ARG A 60 -7.37 -1.67 7.77
C ARG A 60 -7.22 -0.86 6.48
N THR A 61 -7.22 -1.52 5.30
CA THR A 61 -7.19 -0.80 4.02
C THR A 61 -8.55 -0.23 3.66
N LYS A 62 -9.63 -0.95 3.99
CA LYS A 62 -11.00 -0.47 3.82
C LYS A 62 -11.25 0.76 4.72
N GLU A 63 -10.93 0.66 6.00
CA GLU A 63 -11.07 1.78 6.94
C GLU A 63 -10.22 2.99 6.54
N THR A 64 -9.00 2.76 6.04
CA THR A 64 -8.17 3.85 5.49
C THR A 64 -8.84 4.49 4.28
N LEU A 65 -9.34 3.68 3.32
CA LEU A 65 -10.02 4.20 2.13
C LEU A 65 -11.26 5.00 2.50
N GLU A 66 -12.12 4.47 3.36
CA GLU A 66 -13.33 5.15 3.81
C GLU A 66 -12.98 6.49 4.51
N GLY A 67 -11.96 6.51 5.38
CA GLY A 67 -11.50 7.74 6.01
C GLY A 67 -10.93 8.77 5.02
N ILE A 68 -10.25 8.31 3.97
CA ILE A 68 -9.77 9.18 2.88
C ILE A 68 -10.94 9.76 2.09
N LEU A 69 -11.91 8.94 1.71
CA LEU A 69 -13.07 9.39 0.93
C LEU A 69 -13.95 10.36 1.73
N ASP A 70 -14.15 10.10 3.02
CA ASP A 70 -14.86 11.01 3.93
C ASP A 70 -14.12 12.34 4.09
N GLY A 71 -12.83 12.29 4.43
CA GLY A 71 -11.98 13.48 4.62
C GLY A 71 -11.82 14.33 3.36
N SER A 72 -11.92 13.73 2.17
CA SER A 72 -11.91 14.44 0.88
C SER A 72 -13.29 14.91 0.41
N GLY A 73 -14.37 14.53 1.10
CA GLY A 73 -15.75 14.81 0.69
C GLY A 73 -16.22 14.01 -0.55
N GLN A 74 -15.59 12.87 -0.83
CA GLN A 74 -15.86 12.05 -2.02
C GLN A 74 -16.46 10.68 -1.68
N ILE A 75 -17.40 10.63 -0.75
CA ILE A 75 -17.99 9.38 -0.19
C ILE A 75 -18.71 8.50 -1.22
N GLU A 76 -19.12 9.06 -2.36
CA GLU A 76 -19.83 8.34 -3.42
C GLU A 76 -18.88 7.65 -4.43
N VAL A 77 -17.56 7.76 -4.27
CA VAL A 77 -16.60 7.10 -5.16
C VAL A 77 -16.78 5.59 -5.06
N PRO A 78 -17.05 4.89 -6.18
CA PRO A 78 -17.16 3.45 -6.17
C PRO A 78 -15.81 2.81 -5.89
N PHE A 79 -15.80 1.74 -5.08
CA PHE A 79 -14.57 1.00 -4.83
C PHE A 79 -14.77 -0.52 -4.87
N GLU A 80 -13.72 -1.22 -5.27
CA GLU A 80 -13.65 -2.67 -5.28
C GLU A 80 -12.56 -3.15 -4.30
N ARG A 81 -12.74 -4.37 -3.77
CA ARG A 81 -11.78 -5.02 -2.88
C ARG A 81 -11.18 -6.25 -3.56
N SER A 82 -9.86 -6.43 -3.45
CA SER A 82 -9.20 -7.62 -4.01
C SER A 82 -8.18 -8.23 -3.04
N GLY A 83 -8.17 -9.56 -2.97
CA GLY A 83 -7.15 -10.32 -2.26
C GLY A 83 -5.77 -10.23 -2.91
N ASP A 84 -5.70 -9.93 -4.21
CA ASP A 84 -4.45 -9.83 -4.95
C ASP A 84 -3.53 -8.72 -4.44
N ILE A 85 -4.10 -7.71 -3.79
CA ILE A 85 -3.37 -6.61 -3.15
C ILE A 85 -3.38 -6.68 -1.62
N ASN A 86 -3.63 -7.87 -1.03
CA ASN A 86 -3.44 -8.11 0.41
C ASN A 86 -1.97 -7.93 0.81
N GLU A 87 -1.71 -7.70 2.10
CA GLU A 87 -0.35 -7.71 2.64
C GLU A 87 0.29 -9.09 2.45
N ARG A 88 1.61 -9.09 2.41
CA ARG A 88 2.42 -10.32 2.41
C ARG A 88 2.11 -11.16 3.65
N ASP A 89 1.90 -12.44 3.46
CA ASP A 89 1.83 -13.37 4.58
C ASP A 89 3.21 -13.53 5.21
N TYR A 90 3.30 -13.24 6.50
CA TYR A 90 4.54 -13.39 7.23
C TYR A 90 4.69 -14.77 7.90
N GLY A 91 3.76 -15.72 7.61
CA GLY A 91 3.81 -17.08 8.10
C GLY A 91 4.05 -17.13 9.61
N ASP A 92 5.08 -17.86 10.02
CA ASP A 92 5.40 -18.08 11.44
C ASP A 92 5.78 -16.80 12.21
N TYR A 93 6.13 -15.70 11.51
CA TYR A 93 6.39 -14.41 12.16
C TYR A 93 5.11 -13.61 12.47
N THR A 94 3.95 -14.00 11.92
CA THR A 94 2.69 -13.28 12.14
C THR A 94 2.34 -13.21 13.62
N GLY A 95 2.06 -12.00 14.11
CA GLY A 95 1.78 -11.72 15.53
C GLY A 95 3.01 -11.52 16.41
N MET A 96 4.21 -11.88 15.94
CA MET A 96 5.44 -11.66 16.71
C MET A 96 5.82 -10.18 16.74
N ASN A 97 6.44 -9.74 17.83
CA ASN A 97 7.03 -8.41 17.91
C ASN A 97 8.30 -8.34 17.06
N LYS A 98 8.38 -7.34 16.18
CA LYS A 98 9.47 -7.16 15.22
C LYS A 98 10.84 -7.03 15.89
N TRP A 99 10.88 -6.30 17.00
CA TRP A 99 12.10 -6.01 17.70
C TRP A 99 12.64 -7.24 18.44
N GLU A 100 11.75 -8.04 19.05
CA GLU A 100 12.13 -9.32 19.67
C GLU A 100 12.66 -10.32 18.65
N VAL A 101 12.08 -10.35 17.43
CA VAL A 101 12.60 -11.19 16.35
C VAL A 101 13.96 -10.68 15.89
N ARG A 102 14.13 -9.36 15.68
CA ARG A 102 15.43 -8.77 15.33
C ARG A 102 16.51 -9.15 16.34
N ASP A 103 16.20 -9.07 17.62
CA ASP A 103 17.16 -9.39 18.69
C ASP A 103 17.53 -10.90 18.71
N LYS A 104 16.66 -11.77 18.20
CA LYS A 104 16.90 -13.23 18.09
C LYS A 104 17.69 -13.61 16.84
N VAL A 105 17.36 -13.01 15.68
CA VAL A 105 17.92 -13.44 14.39
C VAL A 105 19.09 -12.55 13.94
N GLY A 106 19.26 -11.38 14.53
CA GLY A 106 20.24 -10.37 14.14
C GLY A 106 19.73 -9.41 13.05
N GLU A 107 20.42 -8.29 12.88
CA GLU A 107 20.01 -7.19 12.00
C GLU A 107 19.98 -7.61 10.53
N GLU A 108 20.97 -8.37 10.06
CA GLU A 108 21.07 -8.79 8.66
C GLU A 108 19.88 -9.68 8.28
N GLU A 109 19.65 -10.76 9.02
CA GLU A 109 18.53 -11.67 8.77
C GLU A 109 17.17 -10.96 8.93
N PHE A 110 17.04 -10.09 9.94
CA PHE A 110 15.84 -9.29 10.13
C PHE A 110 15.53 -8.39 8.90
N ASN A 111 16.56 -7.79 8.31
CA ASN A 111 16.40 -6.98 7.11
C ASN A 111 16.04 -7.84 5.90
N SER A 112 16.64 -9.02 5.74
CA SER A 112 16.31 -9.97 4.69
C SER A 112 14.86 -10.44 4.78
N ILE A 113 14.39 -10.82 5.97
CA ILE A 113 12.97 -11.16 6.22
C ILE A 113 12.05 -10.03 5.77
N ARG A 114 12.42 -8.78 6.03
CA ARG A 114 11.54 -7.63 5.77
C ARG A 114 11.59 -7.13 4.34
N ARG A 115 12.73 -7.22 3.68
CA ARG A 115 13.05 -6.38 2.53
C ARG A 115 13.37 -7.14 1.26
N ASP A 116 14.01 -8.30 1.38
CA ASP A 116 14.53 -9.00 0.22
C ASP A 116 13.44 -9.48 -0.73
N TRP A 117 13.84 -9.60 -1.99
CA TRP A 117 12.96 -10.02 -3.06
C TRP A 117 12.44 -11.44 -2.89
N ASN A 118 13.32 -12.38 -2.55
CA ASN A 118 13.01 -13.81 -2.56
C ASN A 118 13.47 -14.52 -1.27
N HIS A 119 13.60 -13.79 -0.15
CA HIS A 119 13.91 -14.41 1.13
C HIS A 119 12.73 -15.28 1.59
N PRO A 120 12.96 -16.59 1.83
CA PRO A 120 11.88 -17.52 2.15
C PRO A 120 11.31 -17.25 3.55
N ILE A 121 10.00 -17.27 3.66
CA ILE A 121 9.26 -17.17 4.93
C ILE A 121 8.55 -18.48 5.19
N THR A 122 8.87 -19.15 6.29
CA THR A 122 8.21 -20.42 6.66
C THR A 122 6.71 -20.21 6.82
N ASN A 123 5.92 -21.00 6.08
CA ASN A 123 4.45 -20.89 6.00
C ASN A 123 3.93 -19.52 5.55
N GLY A 124 4.73 -18.74 4.83
CA GLY A 124 4.38 -17.41 4.38
C GLY A 124 4.78 -17.14 2.93
N GLU A 125 4.76 -15.87 2.53
CA GLU A 125 5.07 -15.38 1.19
C GLU A 125 6.41 -14.65 1.16
N THR A 126 7.14 -14.81 0.04
CA THR A 126 8.22 -13.90 -0.37
C THR A 126 7.62 -12.62 -0.98
N LEU A 127 8.43 -11.59 -1.22
CA LEU A 127 7.97 -10.43 -1.98
C LEU A 127 7.66 -10.79 -3.45
N LYS A 128 8.36 -11.80 -3.98
CA LYS A 128 8.11 -12.34 -5.32
C LYS A 128 6.69 -12.95 -5.42
N ASP A 129 6.25 -13.73 -4.43
CA ASP A 129 4.89 -14.29 -4.42
C ASP A 129 3.83 -13.18 -4.42
N VAL A 130 4.06 -12.11 -3.65
CA VAL A 130 3.18 -10.93 -3.67
C VAL A 130 3.16 -10.27 -5.04
N TYR A 131 4.31 -10.16 -5.71
CA TYR A 131 4.41 -9.62 -7.07
C TYR A 131 3.61 -10.46 -8.07
N GLU A 132 3.71 -11.79 -7.98
CA GLU A 132 3.05 -12.72 -8.89
C GLU A 132 1.50 -12.65 -8.82
N ARG A 133 0.93 -12.14 -7.72
CA ARG A 133 -0.52 -11.89 -7.61
C ARG A 133 -0.90 -10.43 -7.83
N ALA A 134 -0.12 -9.47 -7.34
CA ALA A 134 -0.49 -8.05 -7.42
C ALA A 134 -0.31 -7.45 -8.82
N VAL A 135 0.72 -7.86 -9.57
CA VAL A 135 0.99 -7.33 -10.90
C VAL A 135 -0.06 -7.74 -11.93
N PRO A 136 -0.49 -9.00 -12.03
CA PRO A 136 -1.61 -9.36 -12.91
C PRO A 136 -2.89 -8.59 -12.59
N PHE A 137 -3.22 -8.37 -11.33
CA PHE A 137 -4.36 -7.53 -10.95
C PHE A 137 -4.21 -6.09 -11.45
N TYR A 138 -3.04 -5.48 -11.25
CA TYR A 138 -2.77 -4.16 -11.81
C TYR A 138 -2.96 -4.11 -13.32
N GLN A 139 -2.35 -5.05 -14.05
CA GLN A 139 -2.39 -5.10 -15.52
C GLN A 139 -3.78 -5.35 -16.10
N GLN A 140 -4.58 -6.20 -15.45
CA GLN A 140 -5.87 -6.65 -15.97
C GLN A 140 -7.03 -5.79 -15.49
N VAL A 141 -6.91 -5.16 -14.32
CA VAL A 141 -8.01 -4.43 -13.68
C VAL A 141 -7.74 -2.93 -13.62
N ILE A 142 -6.60 -2.50 -13.08
CA ILE A 142 -6.32 -1.08 -12.84
C ILE A 142 -5.86 -0.38 -14.12
N LEU A 143 -4.87 -0.95 -14.82
CA LEU A 143 -4.25 -0.33 -15.99
C LEU A 143 -5.24 -0.01 -17.13
N PRO A 144 -6.23 -0.87 -17.47
CA PRO A 144 -7.24 -0.51 -18.48
C PRO A 144 -8.02 0.76 -18.13
N ARG A 145 -8.37 0.95 -16.85
CA ARG A 145 -9.08 2.13 -16.36
C ARG A 145 -8.22 3.40 -16.44
N LEU A 146 -6.92 3.26 -16.15
CA LEU A 146 -5.96 4.36 -16.32
C LEU A 146 -5.81 4.77 -17.80
N LYS A 147 -5.79 3.81 -18.71
CA LYS A 147 -5.74 4.06 -20.17
C LYS A 147 -6.99 4.77 -20.69
N GLU A 148 -8.12 4.65 -20.00
CA GLU A 148 -9.34 5.42 -20.25
C GLU A 148 -9.26 6.87 -19.71
N GLY A 149 -8.17 7.26 -19.07
CA GLY A 149 -7.97 8.60 -18.50
C GLY A 149 -8.57 8.80 -17.11
N LYS A 150 -8.94 7.72 -16.41
CA LYS A 150 -9.50 7.80 -15.05
C LYS A 150 -8.43 8.09 -14.00
N THR A 151 -8.85 8.72 -12.91
CA THR A 151 -8.07 8.85 -11.67
C THR A 151 -8.47 7.71 -10.72
N ILE A 152 -7.51 6.85 -10.43
CA ILE A 152 -7.69 5.66 -9.60
C ILE A 152 -6.92 5.81 -8.29
N LEU A 153 -7.60 5.59 -7.16
CA LEU A 153 -6.97 5.51 -5.84
C LEU A 153 -6.80 4.04 -5.42
N VAL A 154 -5.59 3.66 -5.04
CA VAL A 154 -5.29 2.31 -4.50
C VAL A 154 -4.79 2.45 -3.07
N VAL A 155 -5.52 1.84 -2.13
CA VAL A 155 -5.11 1.73 -0.73
C VAL A 155 -4.69 0.29 -0.45
N SER A 156 -3.40 0.08 -0.19
CA SER A 156 -2.86 -1.26 -0.02
C SER A 156 -1.81 -1.32 1.12
N HIS A 157 -0.85 -2.20 1.03
CA HIS A 157 0.12 -2.53 2.08
C HIS A 157 1.55 -2.33 1.62
N GLY A 158 2.47 -2.26 2.57
CA GLY A 158 3.87 -1.99 2.27
C GLY A 158 4.46 -2.91 1.20
N ASN A 159 4.28 -4.23 1.31
CA ASN A 159 4.87 -5.16 0.34
C ASN A 159 4.10 -5.20 -0.98
N SER A 160 2.78 -5.13 -0.96
CA SER A 160 1.98 -5.08 -2.19
C SER A 160 2.29 -3.82 -3.02
N ILE A 161 2.47 -2.68 -2.36
CA ILE A 161 2.87 -1.44 -3.03
C ILE A 161 4.30 -1.56 -3.59
N ARG A 162 5.24 -2.14 -2.83
CA ARG A 162 6.61 -2.40 -3.31
C ARG A 162 6.62 -3.31 -4.53
N ALA A 163 5.77 -4.33 -4.57
CA ALA A 163 5.60 -5.21 -5.72
C ALA A 163 5.08 -4.46 -6.94
N LEU A 164 4.08 -3.59 -6.77
CA LEU A 164 3.58 -2.73 -7.85
C LEU A 164 4.63 -1.72 -8.32
N MET A 165 5.35 -1.06 -7.40
CA MET A 165 6.45 -0.15 -7.74
C MET A 165 7.54 -0.86 -8.55
N LYS A 166 7.91 -2.09 -8.12
CA LYS A 166 8.92 -2.89 -8.84
C LYS A 166 8.53 -3.10 -10.30
N PHE A 167 7.27 -3.40 -10.57
CA PHE A 167 6.76 -3.56 -11.93
C PHE A 167 6.69 -2.22 -12.68
N ILE A 168 6.04 -1.21 -12.10
CA ILE A 168 5.77 0.07 -12.76
C ILE A 168 7.08 0.83 -13.07
N GLU A 169 8.06 0.76 -12.16
CA GLU A 169 9.31 1.50 -12.24
C GLU A 169 10.49 0.64 -12.74
N SER A 170 10.26 -0.63 -13.05
CA SER A 170 11.29 -1.58 -13.48
C SER A 170 12.47 -1.69 -12.50
N ILE A 171 12.17 -1.68 -11.18
CA ILE A 171 13.18 -1.79 -10.12
C ILE A 171 13.80 -3.18 -10.13
N SER A 172 15.12 -3.29 -9.98
CA SER A 172 15.83 -4.57 -9.95
C SER A 172 15.48 -5.43 -8.72
N ASP A 173 15.87 -6.70 -8.72
CA ASP A 173 15.67 -7.59 -7.56
C ASP A 173 16.52 -7.16 -6.36
N GLU A 174 17.69 -6.58 -6.63
CA GLU A 174 18.61 -6.06 -5.61
C GLU A 174 18.11 -4.74 -5.03
N ASP A 175 17.65 -3.82 -5.88
CA ASP A 175 17.27 -2.46 -5.46
C ASP A 175 15.95 -2.43 -4.71
N ILE A 176 15.05 -3.41 -4.93
CA ILE A 176 13.74 -3.44 -4.25
C ILE A 176 13.86 -3.51 -2.73
N ALA A 177 14.97 -4.06 -2.20
CA ALA A 177 15.22 -4.11 -0.77
C ALA A 177 15.30 -2.72 -0.12
N SER A 178 15.77 -1.72 -0.87
CA SER A 178 15.90 -0.33 -0.41
C SER A 178 14.60 0.47 -0.48
N VAL A 179 13.60 -0.01 -1.22
CA VAL A 179 12.32 0.71 -1.40
C VAL A 179 11.48 0.61 -0.15
N GLU A 180 11.01 1.75 0.33
CA GLU A 180 10.14 1.85 1.49
C GLU A 180 8.87 2.65 1.18
N MET A 181 7.75 2.23 1.77
CA MET A 181 6.49 2.95 1.71
C MET A 181 6.10 3.38 3.12
N LEU A 182 6.37 4.64 3.43
CA LEU A 182 6.06 5.23 4.74
C LEU A 182 4.56 5.52 4.87
N PHE A 183 4.08 5.66 6.09
CA PHE A 183 2.74 6.21 6.34
C PHE A 183 2.65 7.64 5.81
N GLY A 184 1.47 8.00 5.28
CA GLY A 184 1.26 9.33 4.72
C GLY A 184 1.89 9.61 3.38
N THR A 185 2.58 8.64 2.79
CA THR A 185 3.10 8.76 1.42
C THR A 185 2.00 8.45 0.41
N ILE A 186 1.84 9.32 -0.58
CA ILE A 186 1.01 9.08 -1.76
C ILE A 186 1.93 9.11 -2.98
N LEU A 187 1.99 8.00 -3.71
CA LEU A 187 2.61 7.94 -5.03
C LEU A 187 1.58 8.41 -6.05
N ASP A 188 1.95 9.34 -6.91
CA ASP A 188 1.11 9.86 -8.00
C ASP A 188 1.81 9.60 -9.33
N TYR A 189 1.26 8.66 -10.12
CA TYR A 189 1.73 8.33 -11.46
C TYR A 189 0.77 8.90 -12.50
N LYS A 190 1.30 9.58 -13.50
CA LYS A 190 0.56 9.96 -14.72
C LYS A 190 0.79 8.88 -15.77
N VAL A 191 -0.29 8.30 -16.26
CA VAL A 191 -0.27 7.14 -17.16
C VAL A 191 -0.86 7.54 -18.50
N LYS A 192 -0.12 7.28 -19.59
CA LYS A 192 -0.57 7.54 -20.96
C LYS A 192 -1.60 6.51 -21.41
N GLU A 193 -2.28 6.81 -22.51
CA GLU A 193 -3.24 5.93 -23.17
C GLU A 193 -2.64 4.58 -23.61
N ASP A 194 -1.33 4.55 -23.91
CA ASP A 194 -0.62 3.29 -24.21
C ASP A 194 -0.28 2.47 -22.96
N GLY A 195 -0.46 3.04 -21.78
CA GLY A 195 -0.19 2.41 -20.48
C GLY A 195 1.21 2.69 -19.94
N THR A 196 2.02 3.48 -20.61
CA THR A 196 3.33 3.89 -20.09
C THR A 196 3.20 5.00 -19.07
N VAL A 197 4.09 5.04 -18.09
CA VAL A 197 4.17 6.12 -17.10
C VAL A 197 4.89 7.31 -17.73
N ASP A 198 4.24 8.47 -17.70
CA ASP A 198 4.80 9.74 -18.18
C ASP A 198 5.54 10.50 -17.08
N ALA A 199 4.98 10.51 -15.90
CA ALA A 199 5.54 11.22 -14.75
C ALA A 199 5.20 10.49 -13.45
N LYS A 200 6.09 10.65 -12.46
CA LYS A 200 5.89 10.24 -11.07
C LYS A 200 6.15 11.43 -10.16
N SER A 201 5.29 11.61 -9.20
CA SER A 201 5.53 12.48 -8.05
C SER A 201 5.20 11.76 -6.75
N LEU A 202 5.72 12.28 -5.66
CA LEU A 202 5.51 11.77 -4.33
C LEU A 202 5.00 12.92 -3.46
N MET A 203 3.86 12.69 -2.80
CA MET A 203 3.29 13.58 -1.81
C MET A 203 3.52 12.96 -0.43
N GLN A 204 4.23 13.65 0.44
CA GLN A 204 4.38 13.23 1.83
C GLN A 204 3.47 14.10 2.70
N ILE A 205 2.48 13.49 3.31
CA ILE A 205 1.58 14.17 4.25
C ILE A 205 2.26 14.16 5.62
N GLU A 206 2.40 15.33 6.21
CA GLU A 206 2.86 15.46 7.58
C GLU A 206 1.78 14.94 8.53
N MET A 207 2.04 13.79 9.13
CA MET A 207 1.10 13.14 10.03
C MET A 207 1.22 13.75 11.43
N THR A 208 0.16 14.41 11.87
CA THR A 208 0.05 14.91 13.24
C THR A 208 -0.69 13.91 14.12
N ALA A 209 -0.38 13.88 15.41
CA ALA A 209 -1.15 13.10 16.38
C ALA A 209 -2.59 13.63 16.49
N PRO A 210 -3.58 12.79 16.85
CA PRO A 210 -4.93 13.26 17.14
C PRO A 210 -4.90 14.30 18.27
N PRO A 211 -5.84 15.25 18.27
CA PRO A 211 -5.98 16.19 19.39
C PRO A 211 -6.25 15.43 20.69
N ALA A 212 -5.65 15.90 21.78
CA ALA A 212 -5.81 15.33 23.12
C ALA A 212 -7.25 15.46 23.64
#